data_ec5efb1f302bcfc27bfd98ae9335ac4c
#
_entry.id   ec5efb1f302bcfc27bfd98ae9335ac4c
#
_cell.length_a   1.000
_cell.length_b   1.000
_cell.length_c   1.000
_cell.angle_alpha   90.00
_cell.angle_beta   90.00
_cell.angle_gamma   90.00
#
_symmetry.space_group_name_H-M   'P 1'
#
loop_
_entity.id
_entity.type
_entity.pdbx_description
1 polymer ?
#
loop_
_entity_poly.entity_id
_entity_poly.type
_entity_poly.pdbx_seq_one_letter_code
_entity_poly.pdbx_strand_id
1 'polypeptide(L)'
;YPCCTFDQGERNSFYFAEEVLSTYDYKKFIKVNDRATILNLMVGLNGYTLCSGIICQELNGPEYIAIPLDTEETMRIGYIKNKKMHLSELGKKYVEELQKYKVQEETDSI
;
A
#
# COMPACT_ATOMS: atom_id res chain seq x y z
N TYR A 1 -11.45 6.62 15.56
CA TYR A 1 -11.29 5.50 14.64
C TYR A 1 -9.92 4.87 14.85
N PRO A 2 -9.81 3.52 14.96
CA PRO A 2 -8.52 2.86 15.11
C PRO A 2 -7.79 2.75 13.80
N CYS A 3 -6.44 2.91 13.85
CA CYS A 3 -5.56 2.65 12.73
C CYS A 3 -5.19 1.16 12.71
N CYS A 4 -5.42 0.49 11.58
CA CYS A 4 -4.99 -0.88 11.38
C CYS A 4 -3.69 -0.89 10.59
N THR A 5 -2.68 -1.58 11.11
CA THR A 5 -1.36 -1.58 10.52
C THR A 5 -0.75 -2.98 10.55
N PHE A 6 0.20 -3.23 9.64
CA PHE A 6 0.93 -4.49 9.63
C PHE A 6 2.00 -4.51 10.71
N ASP A 7 2.21 -5.69 11.32
CA ASP A 7 3.37 -5.93 12.16
C ASP A 7 4.59 -6.15 11.25
N GLN A 8 5.41 -5.14 11.12
CA GLN A 8 6.57 -5.16 10.22
C GLN A 8 7.84 -5.65 10.90
N GLY A 9 7.77 -5.93 12.20
CA GLY A 9 8.92 -6.35 12.99
C GLY A 9 9.89 -5.21 13.29
N GLU A 10 10.73 -5.40 14.30
CA GLU A 10 11.69 -4.39 14.75
C GLU A 10 12.90 -4.22 13.84
N ARG A 11 13.16 -5.21 12.98
CA ARG A 11 14.36 -5.27 12.13
C ARG A 11 14.18 -4.70 10.74
N ASN A 12 12.95 -4.37 10.35
CA ASN A 12 12.70 -3.84 9.02
C ASN A 12 13.02 -2.36 8.95
N SER A 13 13.76 -2.00 7.90
CA SER A 13 14.00 -0.60 7.58
C SER A 13 12.69 0.09 7.17
N PHE A 14 12.54 1.36 7.54
CA PHE A 14 11.42 2.18 7.10
C PHE A 14 11.23 2.18 5.57
N TYR A 15 12.34 2.10 4.82
CA TYR A 15 12.32 2.09 3.35
C TYR A 15 11.69 0.83 2.74
N PHE A 16 11.61 -0.24 3.50
CA PHE A 16 10.99 -1.50 3.07
C PHE A 16 9.63 -1.75 3.71
N ALA A 17 9.14 -0.77 4.45
CA ALA A 17 7.82 -0.85 5.07
C ALA A 17 6.72 -0.70 4.01
N GLU A 18 5.62 -1.44 4.17
CA GLU A 18 4.45 -1.29 3.30
C GLU A 18 3.73 0.03 3.50
N GLU A 19 3.96 0.69 4.62
CA GLU A 19 3.31 1.93 5.00
C GLU A 19 4.23 3.12 4.76
N VAL A 20 3.67 4.17 4.19
CA VAL A 20 4.39 5.40 3.85
C VAL A 20 4.77 6.19 5.09
N LEU A 21 3.89 6.20 6.09
CA LEU A 21 4.05 6.96 7.32
C LEU A 21 4.30 6.03 8.50
N SER A 22 5.12 6.50 9.44
CA SER A 22 5.27 5.79 10.71
C SER A 22 3.97 5.84 11.49
N THR A 23 3.49 4.67 11.90
CA THR A 23 2.28 4.55 12.71
C THR A 23 2.57 4.49 14.22
N TYR A 24 3.84 4.58 14.62
CA TYR A 24 4.24 4.48 16.01
C TYR A 24 3.68 5.60 16.90
N ASP A 25 3.43 6.77 16.32
CA ASP A 25 2.92 7.92 17.05
C ASP A 25 1.40 7.94 17.21
N TYR A 26 0.69 6.98 16.60
CA TYR A 26 -0.76 6.90 16.71
C TYR A 26 -1.16 6.29 18.06
N LYS A 27 -2.10 6.96 18.74
CA LYS A 27 -2.57 6.54 20.06
C LYS A 27 -3.45 5.28 20.03
N LYS A 28 -4.15 5.06 18.95
CA LYS A 28 -5.05 3.91 18.75
C LYS A 28 -4.68 3.18 17.49
N PHE A 29 -3.99 2.07 17.64
CA PHE A 29 -3.63 1.23 16.49
C PHE A 29 -3.74 -0.24 16.84
N ILE A 30 -3.97 -1.05 15.80
CA ILE A 30 -4.05 -2.50 15.90
C ILE A 30 -3.04 -3.06 14.90
N LYS A 31 -2.11 -3.87 15.38
CA LYS A 31 -1.14 -4.56 14.53
C LYS A 31 -1.67 -5.92 14.14
N VAL A 32 -1.59 -6.26 12.86
CA VAL A 32 -2.01 -7.54 12.32
C VAL A 32 -0.93 -8.11 11.39
N ASN A 33 -1.01 -9.41 11.13
CA ASN A 33 0.00 -10.12 10.35
C ASN A 33 -0.43 -10.39 8.91
N ASP A 34 -1.70 -10.20 8.58
CA ASP A 34 -2.20 -10.50 7.24
C ASP A 34 -3.20 -9.46 6.76
N ARG A 35 -3.33 -9.38 5.43
CA ARG A 35 -4.17 -8.39 4.78
C ARG A 35 -5.67 -8.66 4.99
N ALA A 36 -6.09 -9.89 4.96
CA ALA A 36 -7.51 -10.22 5.14
C ALA A 36 -8.02 -9.79 6.51
N THR A 37 -7.21 -9.97 7.54
CA THR A 37 -7.55 -9.54 8.90
C THR A 37 -7.65 -8.01 8.98
N ILE A 38 -6.74 -7.26 8.35
CA ILE A 38 -6.85 -5.79 8.28
C ILE A 38 -8.17 -5.37 7.66
N LEU A 39 -8.51 -5.95 6.51
CA LEU A 39 -9.73 -5.58 5.79
C LEU A 39 -10.99 -5.84 6.64
N ASN A 40 -11.06 -7.01 7.28
CA ASN A 40 -12.19 -7.35 8.13
C ASN A 40 -12.30 -6.46 9.36
N LEU A 41 -11.17 -6.13 10.00
CA LEU A 41 -11.16 -5.26 11.16
C LEU A 41 -11.53 -3.82 10.81
N MET A 42 -11.11 -3.34 9.65
CA MET A 42 -11.49 -1.99 9.20
C MET A 42 -13.01 -1.85 9.10
N VAL A 43 -13.69 -2.84 8.54
CA VAL A 43 -15.15 -2.85 8.45
C VAL A 43 -15.77 -3.00 9.84
N GLY A 44 -15.33 -4.01 10.60
CA GLY A 44 -15.94 -4.34 11.90
C GLY A 44 -15.77 -3.26 12.96
N LEU A 45 -14.63 -2.53 12.95
CA LEU A 45 -14.31 -1.50 13.92
C LEU A 45 -14.42 -0.08 13.37
N ASN A 46 -14.84 0.05 12.12
CA ASN A 46 -14.87 1.33 11.41
C ASN A 46 -13.47 2.00 11.45
N GLY A 47 -12.45 1.19 11.13
CA GLY A 47 -11.06 1.60 11.18
C GLY A 47 -10.53 2.13 9.85
N TYR A 48 -9.28 2.50 9.85
CA TYR A 48 -8.58 2.95 8.65
C TYR A 48 -7.16 2.37 8.58
N THR A 49 -6.59 2.42 7.40
CA THR A 49 -5.17 2.10 7.18
C THR A 49 -4.58 3.08 6.17
N LEU A 50 -3.27 3.20 6.16
CA LEU A 50 -2.56 4.01 5.18
C LEU A 50 -2.13 3.14 4.01
N CYS A 51 -2.35 3.60 2.80
CA CYS A 51 -2.05 2.83 1.60
C CYS A 51 -1.74 3.75 0.41
N SER A 52 -1.48 3.14 -0.74
CA SER A 52 -1.25 3.88 -1.99
C SER A 52 -2.49 4.59 -2.54
N GLY A 53 -3.67 4.28 -2.02
CA GLY A 53 -4.94 4.78 -2.54
C GLY A 53 -5.49 3.98 -3.71
N ILE A 54 -4.76 3.02 -4.22
CA ILE A 54 -5.22 2.15 -5.31
C ILE A 54 -5.99 0.99 -4.70
N ILE A 55 -7.30 0.98 -4.93
CA ILE A 55 -8.21 -0.03 -4.38
C ILE A 55 -8.86 -0.79 -5.54
N CYS A 56 -8.69 -2.11 -5.53
CA CYS A 56 -9.40 -2.99 -6.46
C CYS A 56 -10.70 -3.47 -5.82
N GLN A 57 -11.83 -2.95 -6.27
CA GLN A 57 -13.14 -3.31 -5.74
C GLN A 57 -13.50 -4.77 -6.00
N GLU A 58 -13.02 -5.34 -7.10
CA GLU A 58 -13.24 -6.74 -7.43
C GLU A 58 -12.62 -7.71 -6.40
N LEU A 59 -11.46 -7.31 -5.83
CA LEU A 59 -10.76 -8.11 -4.84
C LEU A 59 -11.15 -7.78 -3.41
N ASN A 60 -11.44 -6.53 -3.12
CA ASN A 60 -11.63 -6.04 -1.75
C ASN A 60 -13.10 -5.79 -1.39
N GLY A 61 -13.98 -5.75 -2.38
CA GLY A 61 -15.39 -5.43 -2.17
C GLY A 61 -15.67 -3.92 -2.17
N PRO A 62 -16.96 -3.54 -2.10
CA PRO A 62 -17.38 -2.14 -2.23
C PRO A 62 -17.36 -1.34 -0.92
N GLU A 63 -16.93 -1.95 0.19
CA GLU A 63 -17.03 -1.37 1.53
C GLU A 63 -15.90 -0.41 1.89
N TYR A 64 -14.93 -0.24 0.99
CA TYR A 64 -13.72 0.56 1.22
C TYR A 64 -13.68 1.76 0.30
N ILE A 65 -13.22 2.87 0.84
CA ILE A 65 -12.97 4.09 0.08
C ILE A 65 -11.53 4.57 0.32
N ALA A 66 -10.94 5.19 -0.69
CA ALA A 66 -9.66 5.87 -0.55
C ALA A 66 -9.92 7.36 -0.33
N ILE A 67 -9.37 7.90 0.72
CA ILE A 67 -9.46 9.32 1.04
C ILE A 67 -8.06 9.91 0.86
N PRO A 68 -7.86 10.91 0.00
CA PRO A 68 -6.56 11.54 -0.17
C PRO A 68 -6.01 12.08 1.14
N LEU A 69 -4.75 11.82 1.40
CA LEU A 69 -4.06 12.31 2.59
C LEU A 69 -3.17 13.49 2.17
N ASP A 70 -3.32 14.59 2.88
CA ASP A 70 -2.46 15.76 2.69
C ASP A 70 -1.11 15.52 3.38
N THR A 71 -0.14 15.05 2.60
CA THR A 71 1.20 14.75 3.07
C THR A 71 2.23 14.98 1.96
N GLU A 72 3.43 15.36 2.35
CA GLU A 72 4.56 15.47 1.43
C GLU A 72 5.26 14.13 1.21
N GLU A 73 4.93 13.11 1.99
CA GLU A 73 5.53 11.80 1.87
C GLU A 73 4.98 11.05 0.65
N THR A 74 5.85 10.34 -0.04
CA THR A 74 5.52 9.57 -1.23
C THR A 74 5.92 8.11 -1.07
N MET A 75 5.11 7.22 -1.63
CA MET A 75 5.42 5.80 -1.71
C MET A 75 6.02 5.51 -3.09
N ARG A 76 7.19 4.90 -3.11
CA ARG A 76 7.82 4.44 -4.34
C ARG A 76 7.59 2.96 -4.53
N ILE A 77 6.93 2.61 -5.62
CA ILE A 77 6.66 1.22 -5.98
C ILE A 77 7.51 0.88 -7.19
N GLY A 78 8.20 -0.24 -7.11
CA GLY A 78 9.09 -0.67 -8.19
C GLY A 78 9.31 -2.18 -8.15
N TYR A 79 10.28 -2.64 -8.92
CA TYR A 79 10.64 -4.04 -8.97
C TYR A 79 12.15 -4.23 -8.93
N ILE A 80 12.56 -5.39 -8.48
CA ILE A 80 13.96 -5.78 -8.42
C ILE A 80 14.14 -6.99 -9.35
N LYS A 81 15.16 -6.94 -10.20
CA LYS A 81 15.54 -8.09 -11.04
C LYS A 81 17.05 -8.33 -10.97
N ASN A 82 17.45 -9.56 -11.24
CA ASN A 82 18.86 -9.88 -11.41
C ASN A 82 19.38 -9.24 -12.70
N LYS A 83 20.52 -8.56 -12.62
CA LYS A 83 21.15 -7.86 -13.76
C LYS A 83 21.44 -8.78 -14.95
N LYS A 84 21.74 -10.05 -14.68
CA LYS A 84 22.11 -11.04 -15.70
C LYS A 84 20.93 -11.77 -16.33
N MET A 85 19.74 -11.60 -15.78
CA MET A 85 18.53 -12.26 -16.28
C MET A 85 17.65 -11.31 -17.04
N HIS A 86 17.12 -11.78 -18.15
CA HIS A 86 16.10 -11.05 -18.91
C HIS A 86 14.73 -11.34 -18.32
N LEU A 87 13.84 -10.35 -18.35
CA LEU A 87 12.46 -10.56 -17.96
C LEU A 87 11.77 -11.54 -18.92
N SER A 88 10.96 -12.45 -18.37
CA SER A 88 10.06 -13.27 -19.17
C SER A 88 9.00 -12.42 -19.85
N GLU A 89 8.29 -12.97 -20.83
CA GLU A 89 7.19 -12.26 -21.48
C GLU A 89 6.11 -11.84 -20.48
N LEU A 90 5.81 -12.71 -19.51
CA LEU A 90 4.87 -12.38 -18.45
C LEU A 90 5.42 -11.27 -17.53
N GLY A 91 6.71 -11.31 -17.20
CA GLY A 91 7.37 -10.27 -16.42
C GLY A 91 7.33 -8.91 -17.11
N LYS A 92 7.53 -8.88 -18.43
CA LYS A 92 7.42 -7.65 -19.22
C LYS A 92 6.01 -7.08 -19.19
N LYS A 93 4.99 -7.92 -19.34
CA LYS A 93 3.59 -7.49 -19.22
C LYS A 93 3.27 -6.93 -17.86
N TYR A 94 3.78 -7.54 -16.80
CA TYR A 94 3.60 -7.05 -15.44
C TYR A 94 4.19 -5.65 -15.26
N VAL A 95 5.41 -5.42 -15.75
CA VAL A 95 6.05 -4.11 -15.70
C VAL A 95 5.27 -3.06 -16.49
N GLU A 96 4.76 -3.43 -17.67
CA GLU A 96 3.92 -2.54 -18.49
C GLU A 96 2.66 -2.12 -17.73
N GLU A 97 2.01 -3.06 -17.04
CA GLU A 97 0.83 -2.75 -16.23
C GLU A 97 1.16 -1.83 -15.05
N LEU A 98 2.30 -2.04 -14.38
CA LEU A 98 2.75 -1.15 -13.32
C LEU A 98 2.99 0.27 -13.82
N GLN A 99 3.55 0.43 -15.01
CA GLN A 99 3.84 1.74 -15.59
C GLN A 99 2.59 2.56 -15.92
N LYS A 100 1.45 1.92 -16.10
CA LYS A 100 0.18 2.62 -16.31
C LYS A 100 -0.23 3.48 -15.12
N TYR A 101 0.12 3.07 -13.92
CA TYR A 101 -0.18 3.83 -12.70
C TYR A 101 0.70 5.07 -12.53
N LYS A 102 1.89 5.06 -13.11
CA LYS A 102 2.80 6.21 -13.07
C LYS A 102 2.22 7.46 -13.75
N VAL A 103 1.45 7.29 -14.82
CA VAL A 103 0.83 8.38 -15.55
C VAL A 103 -0.26 9.09 -14.75
N GLN A 104 -0.92 8.35 -13.84
CA GLN A 104 -1.96 8.89 -12.96
C GLN A 104 -1.39 9.85 -11.91
N GLU A 105 -0.21 9.57 -11.37
CA GLU A 105 0.45 10.47 -10.42
C GLU A 105 0.83 11.81 -11.05
N GLU A 106 1.29 11.81 -12.28
CA GLU A 106 1.63 13.05 -12.99
C GLU A 106 0.41 13.92 -13.29
N THR A 107 -0.77 13.30 -13.42
CA THR A 107 -2.02 14.01 -13.67
C THR A 107 -2.63 14.58 -12.39
N ASP A 108 -2.46 13.89 -11.27
CA ASP A 108 -3.00 14.29 -9.96
C ASP A 108 -2.12 15.34 -9.27
N SER A 109 -0.87 15.54 -9.71
CA SER A 109 0.05 16.54 -9.17
C SER A 109 -0.14 17.96 -9.72
N ILE A 110 -1.11 18.14 -10.58
CA ILE A 110 -1.53 19.42 -11.12
C ILE A 110 -2.77 19.90 -10.37
#